data_968e0b519925f05e5953a4bb66dbab24
#
_entry.id   968e0b519925f05e5953a4bb66dbab24
#
_cell.length_a   1.000
_cell.length_b   1.000
_cell.length_c   1.000
_cell.angle_alpha   90.00
_cell.angle_beta   90.00
_cell.angle_gamma   90.00
#
_symmetry.space_group_name_H-M   'P 1'
#
loop_
_entity.id
_entity.type
_entity.pdbx_description
1 polymer ?
#
loop_
_entity_poly.entity_id
_entity_poly.type
_entity_poly.pdbx_seq_one_letter_code
_entity_poly.pdbx_strand_id
1 'polypeptide(L)'
;FSTARDVAKVYQLLIDGGVYNGKRYLSRETCDLFLTHTSKISRRGLGFDKPDVNNSVKSPCTEEAPEEVVGHTGFTGTCAWADPKNHLVFVFLSNRIYPRPFDHKQLMRLNIRPRMQQVMYQALMKWSYLD
;
A
#
# COMPACT_ATOMS: atom_id res chain seq x y z
N PHE A 1 -8.31 6.08 14.69
CA PHE A 1 -9.42 5.43 13.99
C PHE A 1 -9.72 6.19 12.70
N SER A 2 -9.99 5.45 11.60
CA SER A 2 -10.28 6.04 10.29
C SER A 2 -11.18 5.14 9.46
N THR A 3 -11.58 5.60 8.29
CA THR A 3 -12.25 4.80 7.26
C THR A 3 -11.27 4.48 6.13
N ALA A 4 -11.54 3.42 5.36
CA ALA A 4 -10.71 3.08 4.20
C ALA A 4 -10.66 4.24 3.18
N ARG A 5 -11.80 4.93 2.99
CA ARG A 5 -11.90 6.09 2.11
C ARG A 5 -11.01 7.26 2.56
N ASP A 6 -10.96 7.54 3.86
CA ASP A 6 -10.17 8.68 4.37
C ASP A 6 -8.67 8.35 4.35
N VAL A 7 -8.28 7.11 4.65
CA VAL A 7 -6.90 6.65 4.46
C VAL A 7 -6.50 6.77 2.99
N ALA A 8 -7.36 6.34 2.06
CA ALA A 8 -7.08 6.42 0.62
C ALA A 8 -6.84 7.87 0.15
N LYS A 9 -7.55 8.87 0.70
CA LYS A 9 -7.32 10.29 0.37
C LYS A 9 -5.90 10.76 0.66
N VAL A 10 -5.30 10.26 1.76
CA VAL A 10 -3.91 10.61 2.13
C VAL A 10 -2.92 10.04 1.09
N TYR A 11 -3.11 8.80 0.67
CA TYR A 11 -2.27 8.18 -0.35
C TYR A 11 -2.50 8.79 -1.73
N GLN A 12 -3.76 9.11 -2.07
CA GLN A 12 -4.11 9.83 -3.30
C GLN A 12 -3.44 11.20 -3.36
N LEU A 13 -3.46 11.95 -2.25
CA LEU A 13 -2.77 13.23 -2.13
C LEU A 13 -1.27 13.12 -2.48
N LEU A 14 -0.60 12.06 -2.03
CA LEU A 14 0.82 11.82 -2.34
C LEU A 14 1.02 11.52 -3.82
N ILE A 15 0.21 10.62 -4.40
CA ILE A 15 0.29 10.25 -5.83
C ILE A 15 0.03 11.48 -6.72
N ASP A 16 -0.93 12.33 -6.34
CA ASP A 16 -1.30 13.54 -7.09
C ASP A 16 -0.34 14.71 -6.83
N GLY A 17 0.83 14.44 -6.25
CA GLY A 17 1.87 15.46 -6.04
C GLY A 17 1.46 16.57 -5.08
N GLY A 18 0.69 16.21 -4.05
CA GLY A 18 0.31 17.11 -2.96
C GLY A 18 -0.94 17.95 -3.21
N VAL A 19 -1.73 17.63 -4.23
CA VAL A 19 -2.99 18.33 -4.55
C VAL A 19 -4.18 17.39 -4.27
N TYR A 20 -5.20 17.91 -3.61
CA TYR A 20 -6.46 17.20 -3.40
C TYR A 20 -7.63 18.18 -3.55
N ASN A 21 -8.63 17.84 -4.35
CA ASN A 21 -9.78 18.69 -4.68
C ASN A 21 -9.37 20.12 -5.11
N GLY A 22 -8.36 20.23 -5.97
CA GLY A 22 -7.85 21.51 -6.49
C GLY A 22 -7.04 22.35 -5.51
N LYS A 23 -6.86 21.90 -4.28
CA LYS A 23 -6.07 22.59 -3.25
C LYS A 23 -4.72 21.87 -3.02
N ARG A 24 -3.62 22.65 -2.99
CA ARG A 24 -2.31 22.15 -2.63
C ARG A 24 -2.13 22.10 -1.11
N TYR A 25 -1.73 20.93 -0.62
CA TYR A 25 -1.42 20.66 0.79
C TYR A 25 0.06 20.39 1.02
N LEU A 26 0.73 19.77 0.05
CA LEU A 26 2.16 19.46 0.08
C LEU A 26 2.81 19.92 -1.23
N SER A 27 4.11 20.22 -1.19
CA SER A 27 4.85 20.46 -2.43
C SER A 27 5.04 19.15 -3.20
N ARG A 28 5.21 19.24 -4.52
CA ARG A 28 5.50 18.07 -5.36
C ARG A 28 6.81 17.42 -4.92
N GLU A 29 7.83 18.22 -4.63
CA GLU A 29 9.15 17.75 -4.20
C GLU A 29 9.05 16.93 -2.90
N THR A 30 8.21 17.36 -1.96
CA THR A 30 7.95 16.61 -0.73
C THR A 30 7.28 15.27 -1.04
N CYS A 31 6.26 15.26 -1.89
CA CYS A 31 5.59 14.01 -2.28
C CYS A 31 6.56 13.07 -2.99
N ASP A 32 7.33 13.56 -3.94
CA ASP A 32 8.32 12.77 -4.69
C ASP A 32 9.37 12.18 -3.74
N LEU A 33 9.83 12.94 -2.76
CA LEU A 33 10.77 12.44 -1.74
C LEU A 33 10.18 11.25 -0.96
N PHE A 34 8.94 11.33 -0.53
CA PHE A 34 8.28 10.23 0.20
C PHE A 34 8.00 9.01 -0.68
N LEU A 35 7.70 9.21 -1.95
CA LEU A 35 7.38 8.13 -2.89
C LEU A 35 8.64 7.41 -3.42
N THR A 36 9.74 8.13 -3.63
CA THR A 36 10.93 7.58 -4.30
C THR A 36 12.05 7.15 -3.37
N HIS A 37 12.12 7.73 -2.16
CA HIS A 37 13.22 7.42 -1.23
C HIS A 37 13.24 5.92 -0.87
N THR A 38 14.40 5.33 -0.93
CA THR A 38 14.64 3.94 -0.51
C THR A 38 15.90 3.89 0.35
N SER A 39 15.82 3.19 1.48
CA SER A 39 16.96 2.96 2.37
C SER A 39 18.03 2.11 1.68
N LYS A 40 19.30 2.40 1.94
CA LYS A 40 20.43 1.60 1.44
C LYS A 40 20.62 0.26 2.17
N ILE A 41 20.01 0.12 3.35
CA ILE A 41 20.22 -1.05 4.23
C ILE A 41 18.97 -1.90 4.42
N SER A 42 17.83 -1.47 3.88
CA SER A 42 16.56 -2.19 3.99
C SER A 42 15.62 -1.79 2.85
N ARG A 43 14.52 -2.54 2.68
CA ARG A 43 13.45 -2.19 1.72
C ARG A 43 12.65 -0.93 2.12
N ARG A 44 12.91 -0.32 3.27
CA ARG A 44 12.16 0.82 3.78
C ARG A 44 12.40 2.08 2.97
N GLY A 45 11.32 2.83 2.73
CA GLY A 45 11.36 4.20 2.25
C GLY A 45 11.37 5.22 3.40
N LEU A 46 11.09 6.46 3.10
CA LEU A 46 10.94 7.52 4.08
C LEU A 46 9.54 7.44 4.73
N GLY A 47 9.48 6.87 5.94
CA GLY A 47 8.22 6.66 6.66
C GLY A 47 7.33 5.54 6.11
N PHE A 48 7.65 4.96 4.97
CA PHE A 48 6.92 3.88 4.35
C PHE A 48 7.70 2.57 4.31
N ASP A 49 6.98 1.47 4.18
CA ASP A 49 7.48 0.18 3.74
C ASP A 49 7.34 0.08 2.21
N LYS A 50 8.10 -0.82 1.60
CA LYS A 50 8.09 -1.06 0.15
C LYS A 50 8.00 -2.57 -0.13
N PRO A 51 7.64 -2.98 -1.36
CA PRO A 51 7.75 -4.38 -1.77
C PRO A 51 9.18 -4.89 -1.58
N ASP A 52 9.33 -6.17 -1.26
CA ASP A 52 10.63 -6.84 -1.29
C ASP A 52 10.78 -7.55 -2.62
N VAL A 53 11.35 -6.87 -3.60
CA VAL A 53 11.54 -7.39 -4.96
C VAL A 53 12.53 -8.57 -5.03
N ASN A 54 13.37 -8.73 -4.01
CA ASN A 54 14.32 -9.83 -3.93
C ASN A 54 13.79 -11.05 -3.17
N ASN A 55 12.69 -10.88 -2.43
CA ASN A 55 12.10 -11.94 -1.63
C ASN A 55 10.57 -11.76 -1.49
N SER A 56 9.85 -12.24 -2.49
CA SER A 56 8.39 -12.16 -2.54
C SER A 56 7.70 -12.82 -1.33
N VAL A 57 8.27 -13.89 -0.78
CA VAL A 57 7.74 -14.58 0.41
C VAL A 57 7.73 -13.68 1.65
N LYS A 58 8.70 -12.77 1.76
CA LYS A 58 8.82 -11.80 2.86
C LYS A 58 8.24 -10.43 2.51
N SER A 59 7.84 -10.22 1.26
CA SER A 59 7.23 -8.98 0.83
C SER A 59 5.90 -8.77 1.55
N PRO A 60 5.61 -7.55 2.02
CA PRO A 60 4.30 -7.20 2.56
C PRO A 60 3.26 -6.95 1.49
N CYS A 61 3.65 -6.96 0.22
CA CYS A 61 2.83 -6.76 -0.97
C CYS A 61 2.74 -8.03 -1.80
N THR A 62 1.80 -8.06 -2.76
CA THR A 62 1.76 -9.06 -3.82
C THR A 62 2.98 -8.95 -4.75
N GLU A 63 3.29 -10.04 -5.46
CA GLU A 63 4.40 -10.08 -6.45
C GLU A 63 4.16 -9.15 -7.64
N GLU A 64 2.90 -8.88 -7.98
CA GLU A 64 2.54 -7.96 -9.06
C GLU A 64 2.76 -6.48 -8.70
N ALA A 65 2.98 -6.16 -7.42
CA ALA A 65 3.23 -4.79 -7.00
C ALA A 65 4.61 -4.32 -7.47
N PRO A 66 4.68 -3.24 -8.28
CA PRO A 66 5.95 -2.70 -8.74
C PRO A 66 6.77 -2.12 -7.57
N GLU A 67 8.07 -1.96 -7.77
CA GLU A 67 9.00 -1.48 -6.74
C GLU A 67 8.73 -0.05 -6.26
N GLU A 68 8.02 0.73 -7.07
CA GLU A 68 7.60 2.10 -6.74
C GLU A 68 6.52 2.16 -5.68
N VAL A 69 5.85 1.04 -5.39
CA VAL A 69 4.78 0.98 -4.38
C VAL A 69 5.31 1.36 -3.00
N VAL A 70 4.56 2.20 -2.32
CA VAL A 70 4.84 2.63 -0.95
C VAL A 70 3.61 2.44 -0.07
N GLY A 71 3.81 2.13 1.19
CA GLY A 71 2.70 1.97 2.13
C GLY A 71 3.13 1.37 3.45
N HIS A 72 2.23 0.77 4.16
CA HIS A 72 2.54 0.11 5.42
C HIS A 72 1.47 -0.91 5.82
N THR A 73 1.89 -1.91 6.58
CA THR A 73 0.99 -2.83 7.27
C THR A 73 0.80 -2.41 8.72
N GLY A 74 -0.39 -2.62 9.27
CA GLY A 74 -0.68 -2.35 10.67
C GLY A 74 -0.76 -3.62 11.53
N PHE A 75 -0.43 -3.50 12.82
CA PHE A 75 -0.48 -4.60 13.80
C PHE A 75 -1.88 -5.22 13.89
N THR A 76 -2.92 -4.40 13.81
CA THR A 76 -4.31 -4.85 13.84
C THR A 76 -4.77 -5.62 12.59
N GLY A 77 -3.89 -5.79 11.61
CA GLY A 77 -4.19 -6.51 10.37
C GLY A 77 -4.50 -5.60 9.18
N THR A 78 -4.48 -4.31 9.37
CA THR A 78 -4.68 -3.31 8.30
C THR A 78 -3.49 -3.25 7.36
N CYS A 79 -3.70 -2.73 6.16
CA CYS A 79 -2.63 -2.21 5.29
C CYS A 79 -3.18 -1.14 4.36
N ALA A 80 -2.27 -0.28 3.89
CA ALA A 80 -2.55 0.68 2.84
C ALA A 80 -1.31 0.82 1.95
N TRP A 81 -1.52 0.81 0.63
CA TRP A 81 -0.47 0.86 -0.38
C TRP A 81 -0.86 1.84 -1.48
N ALA A 82 0.08 2.66 -1.89
CA ALA A 82 -0.01 3.54 -3.04
C ALA A 82 0.92 3.04 -4.14
N ASP A 83 0.41 2.92 -5.33
CA ASP A 83 1.14 2.61 -6.55
C ASP A 83 1.11 3.83 -7.47
N PRO A 84 2.16 4.66 -7.47
CA PRO A 84 2.20 5.85 -8.31
C PRO A 84 2.30 5.52 -9.80
N LYS A 85 2.82 4.34 -10.16
CA LYS A 85 2.98 3.91 -11.55
C LYS A 85 1.65 3.60 -12.20
N ASN A 86 0.75 2.92 -11.48
CA ASN A 86 -0.57 2.52 -11.98
C ASN A 86 -1.70 3.42 -11.47
N HIS A 87 -1.40 4.51 -10.76
CA HIS A 87 -2.39 5.39 -10.12
C HIS A 87 -3.38 4.62 -9.23
N LEU A 88 -2.90 3.62 -8.50
CA LEU A 88 -3.72 2.73 -7.68
C LEU A 88 -3.47 2.98 -6.20
N VAL A 89 -4.55 3.07 -5.43
CA VAL A 89 -4.51 3.06 -3.96
C VAL A 89 -5.29 1.86 -3.45
N PHE A 90 -4.62 1.01 -2.68
CA PHE A 90 -5.21 -0.14 -2.02
C PHE A 90 -5.26 0.07 -0.52
N VAL A 91 -6.44 -0.03 0.09
CA VAL A 91 -6.63 0.04 1.54
C VAL A 91 -7.44 -1.16 2.01
N PHE A 92 -6.89 -1.87 2.97
CA PHE A 92 -7.56 -2.99 3.63
C PHE A 92 -7.57 -2.76 5.13
N LEU A 93 -8.77 -2.62 5.71
CA LEU A 93 -8.96 -2.45 7.14
C LEU A 93 -9.52 -3.71 7.76
N SER A 94 -8.92 -4.15 8.84
CA SER A 94 -9.36 -5.30 9.62
C SER A 94 -8.99 -5.15 11.08
N ASN A 95 -9.56 -5.99 11.93
CA ASN A 95 -9.19 -6.05 13.35
C ASN A 95 -8.96 -7.51 13.75
N ARG A 96 -7.76 -8.02 13.51
CA ARG A 96 -7.36 -9.38 13.85
C ARG A 96 -7.07 -9.60 15.35
N ILE A 97 -7.04 -8.53 16.14
CA ILE A 97 -6.68 -8.60 17.55
C ILE A 97 -7.89 -8.62 18.50
N TYR A 98 -9.10 -8.45 17.98
CA TYR A 98 -10.32 -8.51 18.77
C TYR A 98 -10.96 -9.90 18.68
N PRO A 99 -11.48 -10.46 19.79
CA PRO A 99 -11.39 -9.97 21.18
C PRO A 99 -10.05 -10.30 21.86
N ARG A 100 -9.22 -11.15 21.28
CA ARG A 100 -7.93 -11.59 21.85
C ARG A 100 -6.84 -11.63 20.76
N PRO A 101 -5.69 -10.97 20.96
CA PRO A 101 -4.68 -10.80 19.90
C PRO A 101 -4.00 -12.10 19.47
N PHE A 102 -4.02 -13.15 20.30
CA PHE A 102 -3.28 -14.38 20.03
C PHE A 102 -4.10 -15.45 19.29
N ASP A 103 -5.42 -15.30 19.24
CA ASP A 103 -6.32 -16.33 18.71
C ASP A 103 -6.57 -16.20 17.18
N HIS A 104 -6.27 -15.04 16.59
CA HIS A 104 -6.60 -14.72 15.20
C HIS A 104 -5.37 -14.65 14.28
N LYS A 105 -4.69 -15.80 14.10
CA LYS A 105 -3.51 -15.91 13.23
C LYS A 105 -3.85 -16.12 11.75
N GLN A 106 -5.12 -16.34 11.42
CA GLN A 106 -5.56 -16.71 10.07
C GLN A 106 -5.18 -15.65 9.01
N LEU A 107 -5.34 -14.37 9.32
CA LEU A 107 -5.00 -13.29 8.41
C LEU A 107 -3.55 -13.35 7.95
N MET A 108 -2.62 -13.65 8.87
CA MET A 108 -1.20 -13.78 8.56
C MET A 108 -0.89 -15.13 7.90
N ARG A 109 -1.41 -16.23 8.44
CA ARG A 109 -1.16 -17.59 7.94
C ARG A 109 -1.63 -17.78 6.49
N LEU A 110 -2.77 -17.20 6.14
CA LEU A 110 -3.35 -17.28 4.80
C LEU A 110 -2.87 -16.15 3.87
N ASN A 111 -2.00 -15.28 4.36
CA ASN A 111 -1.45 -14.13 3.62
C ASN A 111 -2.54 -13.27 2.96
N ILE A 112 -3.61 -12.98 3.69
CA ILE A 112 -4.84 -12.37 3.14
C ILE A 112 -4.57 -11.02 2.48
N ARG A 113 -3.77 -10.14 3.10
CA ARG A 113 -3.52 -8.77 2.59
C ARG A 113 -2.87 -8.76 1.21
N PRO A 114 -1.72 -9.44 0.97
CA PRO A 114 -1.15 -9.54 -0.38
C PRO A 114 -2.09 -10.22 -1.38
N ARG A 115 -2.84 -11.25 -0.98
CA ARG A 115 -3.80 -11.92 -1.87
C ARG A 115 -4.96 -11.02 -2.29
N MET A 116 -5.47 -10.19 -1.39
CA MET A 116 -6.51 -9.21 -1.75
C MET A 116 -5.95 -8.13 -2.68
N GLN A 117 -4.73 -7.68 -2.45
CA GLN A 117 -4.02 -6.76 -3.34
C GLN A 117 -3.79 -7.39 -4.72
N GLN A 118 -3.41 -8.66 -4.78
CA GLN A 118 -3.23 -9.44 -6.02
C GLN A 118 -4.48 -9.42 -6.90
N VAL A 119 -5.65 -9.66 -6.32
CA VAL A 119 -6.92 -9.62 -7.06
C VAL A 119 -7.14 -8.28 -7.76
N MET A 120 -6.77 -7.17 -7.12
CA MET A 120 -6.88 -5.84 -7.71
C MET A 120 -5.92 -5.66 -8.89
N TYR A 121 -4.66 -6.07 -8.78
CA TYR A 121 -3.70 -6.01 -9.89
C TYR A 121 -4.15 -6.89 -11.06
N GLN A 122 -4.62 -8.10 -10.78
CA GLN A 122 -5.12 -8.99 -11.82
C GLN A 122 -6.36 -8.43 -12.54
N ALA A 123 -7.24 -7.76 -11.82
CA ALA A 123 -8.37 -7.06 -12.44
C ALA A 123 -7.88 -5.92 -13.34
N LEU A 124 -6.93 -5.10 -12.87
CA LEU A 124 -6.34 -4.00 -13.64
C LEU A 124 -5.70 -4.50 -14.94
N MET A 125 -4.90 -5.58 -14.86
CA MET A 125 -4.27 -6.18 -16.05
C MET A 125 -5.30 -6.71 -17.07
N LYS A 126 -6.40 -7.31 -16.61
CA LYS A 126 -7.46 -7.78 -17.51
C LYS A 126 -8.14 -6.62 -18.26
N TRP A 127 -8.34 -5.47 -17.61
CA TRP A 127 -8.95 -4.31 -18.26
C TRP A 127 -8.05 -3.71 -19.33
N SER A 128 -6.72 -3.71 -19.13
CA SER A 128 -5.76 -3.20 -20.13
C SER A 128 -5.65 -4.02 -21.40
N TYR A 129 -6.24 -5.22 -21.46
CA TYR A 129 -6.33 -6.04 -22.67
C TYR A 129 -7.66 -5.88 -23.43
N LEU A 130 -8.60 -5.08 -22.92
CA LEU A 130 -9.92 -4.87 -23.52
C LEU A 130 -10.03 -3.52 -24.26
N ASP A 131 -9.02 -2.66 -24.13
CA ASP A 131 -8.85 -1.41 -24.87
C ASP A 131 -7.85 -1.58 -26.02
#